data_f786040a0e657f224cbb0890414c5946
#
_entry.id   f786040a0e657f224cbb0890414c5946
#
_cell.length_a   1.000
_cell.length_b   1.000
_cell.length_c   1.000
_cell.angle_alpha   90.00
_cell.angle_beta   90.00
_cell.angle_gamma   90.00
#
_symmetry.space_group_name_H-M   'P 1'
#
loop_
_entity.id
_entity.type
_entity.pdbx_description
1 polymer ?
#
loop_
_entity_poly.entity_id
_entity_poly.type
_entity_poly.pdbx_seq_one_letter_code
_entity_poly.pdbx_strand_id
1 'polypeptide(L)'
;MDSQEATKNQGDLFPIRTVASETGVNPVTLRAWERRYGLIKPARTAKGHRLYSQQDVDRIKQTVSLLDRGISFSQISKNLETQPPENTETSARSCDTWTAYRAQAIMAIIRFDENQLNLLYNEALSLYPIDVVTEHMLLPLLVSLGERWASSDGSIAEEHFFGAFMRNKLGARLHHRHWTPTGKKLLVSCMPGEHHEIGTMLFSLAAHDHGFRIVYLGADMPLRELVLSAKRAACDAIVISSSIAPHQHILAHELPGLVKSSRYPVIIGGQTSIRCADAIKRAGAHAIGTRIRESIRRMDEILHD
;
A
#
# COMPACT_ATOMS: atom_id res chain seq x y z
N MET A 1 44.40 7.36 36.99
CA MET A 1 44.77 7.33 35.56
C MET A 1 44.44 5.92 35.08
N ASP A 2 43.50 5.55 34.30
CA ASP A 2 42.43 6.24 33.58
C ASP A 2 41.28 5.24 33.46
N SER A 3 40.13 5.61 34.00
CA SER A 3 38.91 4.82 33.84
C SER A 3 37.83 5.73 33.24
N GLN A 4 38.13 6.28 32.05
CA GLN A 4 37.21 7.15 31.32
C GLN A 4 37.36 6.92 29.80
N GLU A 5 36.85 5.78 29.30
CA GLU A 5 36.58 5.62 27.86
C GLU A 5 35.63 4.45 27.58
N ALA A 6 34.38 4.55 28.04
CA ALA A 6 33.33 3.65 27.60
C ALA A 6 31.94 4.30 27.71
N THR A 7 31.84 5.56 27.29
CA THR A 7 30.51 6.22 27.18
C THR A 7 30.42 6.93 25.84
N LYS A 8 30.31 6.15 24.75
CA LYS A 8 30.00 6.71 23.43
C LYS A 8 28.82 6.00 22.82
N ASN A 9 27.79 6.77 22.55
CA ASN A 9 26.62 6.51 21.71
C ASN A 9 25.52 5.61 22.31
N GLN A 10 24.86 6.04 23.38
CA GLN A 10 23.43 5.78 23.52
C GLN A 10 22.68 6.81 22.68
N GLY A 11 22.70 6.65 21.35
CA GLY A 11 21.77 7.31 20.45
C GLY A 11 20.36 6.85 20.80
N ASP A 12 19.35 7.67 20.51
CA ASP A 12 17.94 7.37 20.77
C ASP A 12 17.57 5.99 20.24
N LEU A 13 17.04 5.14 21.11
CA LEU A 13 16.60 3.78 20.79
C LEU A 13 15.08 3.77 20.65
N PHE A 14 14.60 3.29 19.52
CA PHE A 14 13.18 3.33 19.15
C PHE A 14 12.51 1.95 19.31
N PRO A 15 11.32 1.88 19.93
CA PRO A 15 10.55 0.66 19.97
C PRO A 15 10.01 0.30 18.58
N ILE A 16 9.79 -0.99 18.32
CA ILE A 16 9.34 -1.52 17.03
C ILE A 16 8.11 -0.80 16.44
N ARG A 17 7.20 -0.30 17.28
CA ARG A 17 6.01 0.44 16.83
C ARG A 17 6.37 1.77 16.21
N THR A 18 7.29 2.52 16.83
CA THR A 18 7.79 3.80 16.31
C THR A 18 8.48 3.59 14.96
N VAL A 19 9.36 2.58 14.87
CA VAL A 19 10.07 2.24 13.63
C VAL A 19 9.08 1.84 12.53
N ALA A 20 8.09 1.03 12.85
CA ALA A 20 7.05 0.63 11.89
C ALA A 20 6.25 1.84 11.37
N SER A 21 5.90 2.78 12.24
CA SER A 21 5.19 4.01 11.86
C SER A 21 6.06 4.92 10.98
N GLU A 22 7.35 5.04 11.29
CA GLU A 22 8.28 5.92 10.59
C GLU A 22 8.73 5.37 9.23
N THR A 23 8.87 4.05 9.11
CA THR A 23 9.39 3.39 7.90
C THR A 23 8.30 2.81 7.00
N GLY A 24 7.05 2.75 7.45
CA GLY A 24 5.95 2.08 6.74
C GLY A 24 6.08 0.55 6.73
N VAL A 25 7.08 -0.04 7.40
CA VAL A 25 7.31 -1.50 7.43
C VAL A 25 6.66 -2.11 8.66
N ASN A 26 5.79 -3.06 8.42
CA ASN A 26 5.04 -3.65 9.53
C ASN A 26 5.98 -4.45 10.50
N PRO A 27 5.64 -4.54 11.81
CA PRO A 27 6.46 -5.26 12.81
C PRO A 27 6.74 -6.73 12.48
N VAL A 28 5.86 -7.40 11.73
CA VAL A 28 6.06 -8.81 11.32
C VAL A 28 7.19 -8.90 10.31
N THR A 29 7.18 -8.01 9.31
CA THR A 29 8.22 -7.91 8.29
C THR A 29 9.57 -7.54 8.90
N LEU A 30 9.61 -6.56 9.84
CA LEU A 30 10.85 -6.20 10.55
C LEU A 30 11.45 -7.40 11.30
N ARG A 31 10.61 -8.20 11.98
CA ARG A 31 11.06 -9.44 12.65
C ARG A 31 11.54 -10.51 11.66
N ALA A 32 10.93 -10.59 10.48
CA ALA A 32 11.38 -11.50 9.44
C ALA A 32 12.75 -11.09 8.87
N TRP A 33 12.96 -9.80 8.67
CA TRP A 33 14.24 -9.24 8.21
C TRP A 33 15.37 -9.47 9.21
N GLU A 34 15.10 -9.31 10.50
CA GLU A 34 16.04 -9.67 11.57
C GLU A 34 16.40 -11.16 11.53
N ARG A 35 15.38 -12.04 11.53
CA ARG A 35 15.59 -13.49 11.71
C ARG A 35 16.11 -14.22 10.47
N ARG A 36 15.60 -13.87 9.28
CA ARG A 36 15.91 -14.59 8.03
C ARG A 36 17.15 -14.06 7.32
N TYR A 37 17.39 -12.74 7.43
CA TYR A 37 18.39 -12.07 6.62
C TYR A 37 19.45 -11.34 7.45
N GLY A 38 19.27 -11.22 8.78
CA GLY A 38 20.20 -10.48 9.63
C GLY A 38 20.38 -9.00 9.25
N LEU A 39 19.42 -8.47 8.48
CA LEU A 39 19.48 -7.12 7.92
C LEU A 39 19.58 -6.04 9.00
N ILE A 40 18.90 -6.25 10.10
CA ILE A 40 18.87 -5.39 11.28
C ILE A 40 19.16 -6.24 12.51
N LYS A 41 19.85 -5.63 13.49
CA LYS A 41 20.22 -6.31 14.76
C LYS A 41 19.82 -5.43 15.93
N PRO A 42 18.50 -5.32 16.23
CA PRO A 42 18.03 -4.47 17.30
C PRO A 42 18.55 -4.92 18.66
N ALA A 43 18.87 -3.96 19.54
CA ALA A 43 19.12 -4.20 20.93
C ALA A 43 17.86 -4.75 21.63
N ARG A 44 18.02 -5.36 22.80
CA ARG A 44 16.89 -5.86 23.57
C ARG A 44 16.90 -5.29 24.98
N THR A 45 15.73 -4.88 25.45
CA THR A 45 15.55 -4.53 26.86
C THR A 45 15.74 -5.76 27.76
N ALA A 46 15.90 -5.55 29.07
CA ALA A 46 15.91 -6.63 30.05
C ALA A 46 14.64 -7.52 30.02
N LYS A 47 13.52 -6.98 29.52
CA LYS A 47 12.25 -7.71 29.30
C LYS A 47 12.16 -8.35 27.91
N GLY A 48 13.22 -8.33 27.09
CA GLY A 48 13.28 -8.95 25.77
C GLY A 48 12.65 -8.15 24.63
N HIS A 49 12.19 -6.91 24.85
CA HIS A 49 11.63 -6.06 23.80
C HIS A 49 12.73 -5.51 22.89
N ARG A 50 12.45 -5.45 21.59
CA ARG A 50 13.35 -4.91 20.57
C ARG A 50 13.43 -3.40 20.62
N LEU A 51 14.64 -2.87 20.55
CA LEU A 51 14.96 -1.45 20.44
C LEU A 51 15.89 -1.24 19.24
N TYR A 52 15.53 -0.33 18.37
CA TYR A 52 16.22 -0.04 17.12
C TYR A 52 16.97 1.28 17.24
N SER A 53 18.22 1.30 16.76
CA SER A 53 19.01 2.52 16.63
C SER A 53 18.56 3.36 15.42
N GLN A 54 18.98 4.62 15.34
CA GLN A 54 18.78 5.44 14.15
C GLN A 54 19.40 4.80 12.90
N GLN A 55 20.54 4.14 13.04
CA GLN A 55 21.18 3.40 11.95
C GLN A 55 20.31 2.23 11.44
N ASP A 56 19.60 1.54 12.33
CA ASP A 56 18.65 0.50 11.93
C ASP A 56 17.47 1.10 11.14
N VAL A 57 16.95 2.25 11.58
CA VAL A 57 15.88 2.98 10.90
C VAL A 57 16.32 3.41 9.49
N ASP A 58 17.52 3.99 9.37
CA ASP A 58 18.06 4.43 8.07
C ASP A 58 18.31 3.25 7.13
N ARG A 59 18.81 2.14 7.67
CA ARG A 59 18.99 0.88 6.91
C ARG A 59 17.65 0.31 6.43
N ILE A 60 16.61 0.35 7.27
CA ILE A 60 15.26 -0.06 6.88
C ILE A 60 14.74 0.83 5.75
N LYS A 61 14.85 2.16 5.86
CA LYS A 61 14.44 3.12 4.83
C LYS A 61 15.17 2.88 3.51
N GLN A 62 16.48 2.67 3.56
CA GLN A 62 17.28 2.33 2.38
C GLN A 62 16.83 1.02 1.75
N THR A 63 16.59 -0.02 2.55
CA THR A 63 16.09 -1.31 2.06
C THR A 63 14.75 -1.15 1.37
N VAL A 64 13.82 -0.42 1.97
CA VAL A 64 12.51 -0.13 1.38
C VAL A 64 12.67 0.58 0.03
N SER A 65 13.53 1.58 -0.05
CA SER A 65 13.82 2.30 -1.32
C SER A 65 14.37 1.38 -2.40
N LEU A 66 15.23 0.43 -2.05
CA LEU A 66 15.77 -0.56 -2.99
C LEU A 66 14.71 -1.56 -3.45
N LEU A 67 13.85 -2.02 -2.53
CA LEU A 67 12.71 -2.90 -2.85
C LEU A 67 11.72 -2.22 -3.80
N ASP A 68 11.47 -0.92 -3.63
CA ASP A 68 10.61 -0.12 -4.53
C ASP A 68 11.17 -0.02 -5.94
N ARG A 69 12.48 -0.01 -6.05
CA ARG A 69 13.18 -0.06 -7.34
C ARG A 69 13.19 -1.46 -7.95
N GLY A 70 12.54 -2.42 -7.30
CA GLY A 70 12.41 -3.80 -7.75
C GLY A 70 13.63 -4.69 -7.43
N ILE A 71 14.57 -4.23 -6.62
CA ILE A 71 15.74 -5.04 -6.22
C ILE A 71 15.27 -6.13 -5.23
N SER A 72 15.61 -7.39 -5.51
CA SER A 72 15.19 -8.50 -4.66
C SER A 72 15.86 -8.45 -3.28
N PHE A 73 15.16 -8.95 -2.26
CA PHE A 73 15.68 -8.97 -0.89
C PHE A 73 17.01 -9.72 -0.77
N SER A 74 17.16 -10.83 -1.50
CA SER A 74 18.39 -11.63 -1.54
C SER A 74 19.59 -10.85 -2.07
N GLN A 75 19.38 -9.92 -2.99
CA GLN A 75 20.44 -9.04 -3.51
C GLN A 75 20.79 -7.94 -2.53
N ILE A 76 19.78 -7.35 -1.86
CA ILE A 76 19.99 -6.33 -0.83
C ILE A 76 20.81 -6.90 0.33
N SER A 77 20.45 -8.09 0.79
CA SER A 77 21.15 -8.78 1.89
C SER A 77 22.63 -9.05 1.55
N LYS A 78 22.94 -9.47 0.33
CA LYS A 78 24.33 -9.70 -0.13
C LYS A 78 25.12 -8.41 -0.26
N ASN A 79 24.51 -7.33 -0.71
CA ASN A 79 25.18 -6.05 -0.92
C ASN A 79 25.43 -5.26 0.38
N LEU A 80 24.72 -5.58 1.45
CA LEU A 80 24.94 -4.95 2.76
C LEU A 80 26.13 -5.54 3.53
N GLU A 81 26.65 -6.71 3.12
CA GLU A 81 27.86 -7.31 3.65
C GLU A 81 29.13 -6.86 2.89
N THR A 82 28.97 -6.32 1.68
CA THR A 82 30.05 -5.78 0.83
C THR A 82 29.68 -4.39 0.33
N GLN A 83 30.62 -3.44 0.34
CA GLN A 83 30.45 -2.06 -0.13
C GLN A 83 29.74 -1.96 -1.50
N PRO A 84 29.03 -0.84 -1.82
CA PRO A 84 28.10 -0.78 -2.94
C PRO A 84 28.81 -1.03 -4.29
N PRO A 85 28.34 -1.93 -5.13
CA PRO A 85 28.78 -1.97 -6.51
C PRO A 85 27.96 -0.98 -7.35
N GLU A 86 28.63 -0.02 -7.94
CA GLU A 86 28.20 0.58 -9.20
C GLU A 86 28.11 -0.55 -10.22
N ASN A 87 26.92 -0.94 -10.66
CA ASN A 87 26.63 -1.29 -12.05
C ASN A 87 25.35 -2.13 -12.25
N THR A 88 24.69 -1.79 -13.22
CA THR A 88 23.61 -2.08 -14.17
C THR A 88 23.09 -3.54 -14.34
N GLU A 89 23.70 -4.57 -13.81
CA GLU A 89 23.25 -5.98 -13.98
C GLU A 89 22.20 -6.44 -12.92
N THR A 90 21.95 -5.59 -11.91
CA THR A 90 21.07 -5.90 -10.77
C THR A 90 19.58 -5.87 -11.13
N SER A 91 19.21 -5.15 -12.19
CA SER A 91 17.82 -4.95 -12.63
C SER A 91 17.19 -6.21 -13.24
N ALA A 92 17.96 -7.04 -13.95
CA ALA A 92 17.44 -8.21 -14.65
C ALA A 92 17.00 -9.35 -13.71
N ARG A 93 17.72 -9.56 -12.59
CA ARG A 93 17.40 -10.64 -11.63
C ARG A 93 16.25 -10.31 -10.66
N SER A 94 15.98 -9.04 -10.44
CA SER A 94 14.84 -8.62 -9.60
C SER A 94 13.50 -8.73 -10.34
N CYS A 95 13.51 -8.48 -11.65
CA CYS A 95 12.37 -8.70 -12.54
C CYS A 95 11.95 -10.19 -12.53
N ASP A 96 12.89 -11.11 -12.35
CA ASP A 96 12.66 -12.55 -12.33
C ASP A 96 11.83 -12.99 -11.11
N THR A 97 12.11 -12.48 -9.91
CA THR A 97 11.40 -12.86 -8.67
C THR A 97 9.90 -12.51 -8.71
N TRP A 98 9.55 -11.27 -9.04
CA TRP A 98 8.16 -10.84 -9.11
C TRP A 98 7.42 -11.49 -10.29
N THR A 99 8.11 -11.74 -11.38
CA THR A 99 7.58 -12.49 -12.52
C THR A 99 7.26 -13.93 -12.13
N ALA A 100 8.14 -14.58 -11.36
CA ALA A 100 7.90 -15.93 -10.84
C ALA A 100 6.68 -15.97 -9.87
N TYR A 101 6.58 -15.01 -8.94
CA TYR A 101 5.40 -14.90 -8.07
C TYR A 101 4.10 -14.73 -8.85
N ARG A 102 4.08 -13.82 -9.85
CA ARG A 102 2.90 -13.61 -10.70
C ARG A 102 2.53 -14.86 -11.51
N ALA A 103 3.52 -15.53 -12.13
CA ALA A 103 3.27 -16.74 -12.90
C ALA A 103 2.68 -17.85 -12.03
N GLN A 104 3.22 -18.08 -10.84
CA GLN A 104 2.70 -19.07 -9.91
C GLN A 104 1.30 -18.71 -9.41
N ALA A 105 1.04 -17.42 -9.13
CA ALA A 105 -0.29 -16.97 -8.73
C ALA A 105 -1.32 -17.15 -9.84
N ILE A 106 -0.98 -16.82 -11.11
CA ILE A 106 -1.86 -17.05 -12.27
C ILE A 106 -2.18 -18.55 -12.40
N MET A 107 -1.19 -19.44 -12.24
CA MET A 107 -1.43 -20.88 -12.30
C MET A 107 -2.34 -21.36 -11.16
N ALA A 108 -2.20 -20.82 -9.96
CA ALA A 108 -3.08 -21.12 -8.83
C ALA A 108 -4.51 -20.62 -9.09
N ILE A 109 -4.66 -19.43 -9.68
CA ILE A 109 -5.96 -18.85 -10.04
C ILE A 109 -6.66 -19.69 -11.10
N ILE A 110 -5.97 -20.08 -12.19
CA ILE A 110 -6.51 -20.94 -13.27
C ILE A 110 -7.00 -22.27 -12.73
N ARG A 111 -6.35 -22.82 -11.69
CA ARG A 111 -6.72 -24.08 -11.05
C ARG A 111 -7.71 -23.91 -9.88
N PHE A 112 -8.09 -22.70 -9.56
CA PHE A 112 -8.89 -22.36 -8.37
C PHE A 112 -8.26 -22.91 -7.08
N ASP A 113 -6.92 -22.96 -7.01
CA ASP A 113 -6.16 -23.43 -5.86
C ASP A 113 -5.95 -22.30 -4.84
N GLU A 114 -6.93 -22.18 -3.94
CA GLU A 114 -6.88 -21.17 -2.87
C GLU A 114 -5.70 -21.41 -1.90
N ASN A 115 -5.32 -22.67 -1.65
CA ASN A 115 -4.22 -22.99 -0.73
C ASN A 115 -2.89 -22.50 -1.28
N GLN A 116 -2.60 -22.79 -2.55
CA GLN A 116 -1.39 -22.32 -3.20
C GLN A 116 -1.36 -20.78 -3.28
N LEU A 117 -2.46 -20.17 -3.64
CA LEU A 117 -2.57 -18.71 -3.69
C LEU A 117 -2.34 -18.08 -2.31
N ASN A 118 -2.86 -18.69 -1.25
CA ASN A 118 -2.67 -18.26 0.12
C ASN A 118 -1.20 -18.39 0.58
N LEU A 119 -0.52 -19.46 0.21
CA LEU A 119 0.90 -19.65 0.50
C LEU A 119 1.75 -18.56 -0.16
N LEU A 120 1.55 -18.28 -1.45
CA LEU A 120 2.25 -17.22 -2.19
C LEU A 120 2.00 -15.84 -1.60
N TYR A 121 0.74 -15.51 -1.28
CA TYR A 121 0.38 -14.24 -0.66
C TYR A 121 1.05 -14.05 0.70
N ASN A 122 1.01 -15.06 1.57
CA ASN A 122 1.60 -14.99 2.89
C ASN A 122 3.14 -14.95 2.83
N GLU A 123 3.75 -15.68 1.91
CA GLU A 123 5.19 -15.65 1.68
C GLU A 123 5.64 -14.25 1.25
N ALA A 124 5.00 -13.67 0.23
CA ALA A 124 5.31 -12.32 -0.24
C ALA A 124 5.20 -11.30 0.90
N LEU A 125 4.10 -11.31 1.67
CA LEU A 125 3.90 -10.38 2.79
C LEU A 125 4.79 -10.65 4.01
N SER A 126 5.37 -11.84 4.13
CA SER A 126 6.36 -12.11 5.18
C SER A 126 7.71 -11.47 4.88
N LEU A 127 8.01 -11.23 3.60
CA LEU A 127 9.29 -10.74 3.10
C LEU A 127 9.25 -9.25 2.73
N TYR A 128 8.13 -8.79 2.20
CA TYR A 128 7.99 -7.45 1.63
C TYR A 128 6.86 -6.66 2.30
N PRO A 129 7.00 -5.32 2.40
CA PRO A 129 5.90 -4.44 2.80
C PRO A 129 4.69 -4.59 1.86
N ILE A 130 3.49 -4.31 2.38
CA ILE A 130 2.25 -4.50 1.61
C ILE A 130 2.19 -3.63 0.34
N ASP A 131 2.72 -2.42 0.39
CA ASP A 131 2.77 -1.51 -0.74
C ASP A 131 3.69 -2.03 -1.86
N VAL A 132 4.85 -2.63 -1.51
CA VAL A 132 5.74 -3.30 -2.46
C VAL A 132 5.06 -4.52 -3.09
N VAL A 133 4.42 -5.39 -2.28
CA VAL A 133 3.65 -6.54 -2.79
C VAL A 133 2.50 -6.06 -3.68
N THR A 134 1.84 -4.98 -3.30
CA THR A 134 0.77 -4.40 -4.10
C THR A 134 1.26 -3.92 -5.45
N GLU A 135 2.34 -3.16 -5.50
CA GLU A 135 2.85 -2.55 -6.73
C GLU A 135 3.46 -3.60 -7.68
N HIS A 136 4.21 -4.58 -7.16
CA HIS A 136 4.95 -5.53 -7.98
C HIS A 136 4.24 -6.86 -8.22
N MET A 137 3.25 -7.23 -7.41
CA MET A 137 2.52 -8.49 -7.53
C MET A 137 1.02 -8.29 -7.75
N LEU A 138 0.31 -7.63 -6.82
CA LEU A 138 -1.16 -7.67 -6.80
C LEU A 138 -1.81 -6.82 -7.90
N LEU A 139 -1.36 -5.57 -8.10
CA LEU A 139 -1.89 -4.73 -9.17
C LEU A 139 -1.57 -5.28 -10.57
N PRO A 140 -0.33 -5.75 -10.85
CA PRO A 140 -0.06 -6.43 -12.13
C PRO A 140 -0.88 -7.70 -12.35
N LEU A 141 -1.18 -8.49 -11.29
CA LEU A 141 -2.06 -9.65 -11.40
C LEU A 141 -3.50 -9.25 -11.79
N LEU A 142 -4.05 -8.21 -11.16
CA LEU A 142 -5.38 -7.70 -11.50
C LEU A 142 -5.45 -7.23 -12.95
N VAL A 143 -4.43 -6.53 -13.44
CA VAL A 143 -4.34 -6.10 -14.84
C VAL A 143 -4.27 -7.31 -15.77
N SER A 144 -3.38 -8.26 -15.48
CA SER A 144 -3.22 -9.47 -16.30
C SER A 144 -4.48 -10.32 -16.37
N LEU A 145 -5.25 -10.43 -15.29
CA LEU A 145 -6.52 -11.16 -15.28
C LEU A 145 -7.57 -10.46 -16.15
N GLY A 146 -7.65 -9.12 -16.08
CA GLY A 146 -8.52 -8.33 -16.95
C GLY A 146 -8.16 -8.46 -18.44
N GLU A 147 -6.86 -8.44 -18.78
CA GLU A 147 -6.37 -8.64 -20.14
C GLU A 147 -6.64 -10.05 -20.65
N ARG A 148 -6.44 -11.07 -19.83
CA ARG A 148 -6.76 -12.48 -20.16
C ARG A 148 -8.24 -12.67 -20.44
N TRP A 149 -9.09 -12.05 -19.65
CA TRP A 149 -10.53 -12.07 -19.91
C TRP A 149 -10.89 -11.40 -21.25
N ALA A 150 -10.30 -10.24 -21.55
CA ALA A 150 -10.53 -9.52 -22.79
C ALA A 150 -10.05 -10.26 -24.04
N SER A 151 -8.97 -11.08 -23.92
CA SER A 151 -8.43 -11.92 -25.01
C SER A 151 -9.05 -13.30 -25.14
N SER A 152 -10.03 -13.64 -24.28
CA SER A 152 -10.64 -14.97 -24.20
C SER A 152 -9.71 -16.11 -23.72
N ASP A 153 -8.51 -15.76 -23.23
CA ASP A 153 -7.56 -16.73 -22.66
C ASP A 153 -7.85 -17.05 -21.17
N GLY A 154 -8.73 -16.26 -20.55
CA GLY A 154 -9.17 -16.41 -19.17
C GLY A 154 -10.67 -16.41 -19.04
N SER A 155 -11.17 -16.68 -17.85
CA SER A 155 -12.60 -16.70 -17.56
C SER A 155 -12.97 -15.62 -16.53
N ILE A 156 -14.22 -15.15 -16.61
CA ILE A 156 -14.82 -14.32 -15.56
C ILE A 156 -14.73 -15.02 -14.19
N ALA A 157 -14.80 -16.36 -14.17
CA ALA A 157 -14.69 -17.15 -12.94
C ALA A 157 -13.31 -17.02 -12.28
N GLU A 158 -12.20 -16.92 -13.07
CA GLU A 158 -10.86 -16.69 -12.55
C GLU A 158 -10.74 -15.31 -11.86
N GLU A 159 -11.29 -14.26 -12.50
CA GLU A 159 -11.33 -12.91 -11.94
C GLU A 159 -12.18 -12.86 -10.66
N HIS A 160 -13.35 -13.48 -10.67
CA HIS A 160 -14.23 -13.57 -9.50
C HIS A 160 -13.59 -14.35 -8.34
N PHE A 161 -12.93 -15.47 -8.63
CA PHE A 161 -12.21 -16.26 -7.63
C PHE A 161 -11.11 -15.45 -6.97
N PHE A 162 -10.26 -14.82 -7.77
CA PHE A 162 -9.18 -13.96 -7.24
C PHE A 162 -9.75 -12.74 -6.51
N GLY A 163 -10.78 -12.11 -7.03
CA GLY A 163 -11.48 -11.01 -6.40
C GLY A 163 -12.06 -11.37 -5.03
N ALA A 164 -12.71 -12.53 -4.90
CA ALA A 164 -13.23 -13.02 -3.64
C ALA A 164 -12.10 -13.32 -2.63
N PHE A 165 -11.04 -14.01 -3.08
CA PHE A 165 -9.86 -14.27 -2.26
C PHE A 165 -9.27 -12.97 -1.72
N MET A 166 -9.04 -11.97 -2.57
CA MET A 166 -8.45 -10.71 -2.18
C MET A 166 -9.35 -9.91 -1.22
N ARG A 167 -10.66 -9.83 -1.48
CA ARG A 167 -11.61 -9.18 -0.55
C ARG A 167 -11.54 -9.76 0.85
N ASN A 168 -11.52 -11.11 0.96
CA ASN A 168 -11.41 -11.78 2.25
C ASN A 168 -10.09 -11.45 2.97
N LYS A 169 -8.96 -11.50 2.26
CA LYS A 169 -7.63 -11.20 2.82
C LYS A 169 -7.50 -9.74 3.28
N LEU A 170 -7.91 -8.83 2.42
CA LEU A 170 -7.79 -7.39 2.67
C LEU A 170 -8.83 -6.92 3.71
N GLY A 171 -10.05 -7.45 3.65
CA GLY A 171 -11.12 -7.18 4.62
C GLY A 171 -10.72 -7.59 6.04
N ALA A 172 -10.18 -8.80 6.21
CA ALA A 172 -9.66 -9.27 7.49
C ALA A 172 -8.55 -8.34 8.01
N ARG A 173 -7.62 -7.90 7.15
CA ARG A 173 -6.55 -6.98 7.53
C ARG A 173 -7.08 -5.60 7.92
N LEU A 174 -8.04 -5.05 7.18
CA LEU A 174 -8.69 -3.78 7.50
C LEU A 174 -9.44 -3.86 8.84
N HIS A 175 -10.12 -4.98 9.10
CA HIS A 175 -10.92 -5.17 10.32
C HIS A 175 -10.05 -5.32 11.59
N HIS A 176 -8.91 -6.00 11.50
CA HIS A 176 -8.06 -6.26 12.68
C HIS A 176 -7.03 -5.16 12.97
N ARG A 177 -7.16 -3.98 12.38
CA ARG A 177 -6.23 -2.88 12.61
C ARG A 177 -6.63 -2.01 13.80
N HIS A 178 -5.62 -1.62 14.58
CA HIS A 178 -5.78 -0.65 15.64
C HIS A 178 -5.65 0.77 15.05
N TRP A 179 -6.65 1.59 15.30
CA TRP A 179 -6.68 2.99 14.87
C TRP A 179 -5.72 3.83 15.70
N THR A 180 -4.93 4.68 15.06
CA THR A 180 -4.14 5.69 15.77
C THR A 180 -5.05 6.87 16.11
N PRO A 181 -5.13 7.29 17.40
CA PRO A 181 -6.06 8.35 17.82
C PRO A 181 -5.82 9.71 17.16
N THR A 182 -4.59 9.98 16.71
CA THR A 182 -4.12 11.29 16.21
C THR A 182 -4.12 11.42 14.69
N GLY A 183 -4.28 10.31 13.94
CA GLY A 183 -4.24 10.36 12.47
C GLY A 183 -5.49 11.02 11.87
N LYS A 184 -5.31 11.70 10.72
CA LYS A 184 -6.42 12.20 9.90
C LYS A 184 -7.34 11.04 9.49
N LYS A 185 -8.65 11.32 9.43
CA LYS A 185 -9.66 10.31 9.11
C LYS A 185 -10.18 10.52 7.69
N LEU A 186 -10.08 9.47 6.87
CA LEU A 186 -10.48 9.46 5.48
C LEU A 186 -11.78 8.68 5.30
N LEU A 187 -12.75 9.25 4.60
CA LEU A 187 -13.87 8.51 4.05
C LEU A 187 -13.46 7.98 2.69
N VAL A 188 -13.45 6.66 2.53
CA VAL A 188 -12.93 6.01 1.31
C VAL A 188 -14.02 5.18 0.65
N SER A 189 -14.24 5.40 -0.65
CA SER A 189 -15.24 4.69 -1.45
C SER A 189 -14.78 4.51 -2.90
N CYS A 190 -15.50 3.69 -3.66
CA CYS A 190 -15.42 3.71 -5.11
C CYS A 190 -16.46 4.67 -5.71
N MET A 191 -16.21 5.12 -6.94
CA MET A 191 -17.11 5.96 -7.72
C MET A 191 -18.40 5.20 -8.09
N PRO A 192 -19.54 5.87 -8.34
CA PRO A 192 -20.73 5.21 -8.85
C PRO A 192 -20.44 4.39 -10.10
N GLY A 193 -20.96 3.16 -10.15
CA GLY A 193 -20.73 2.20 -11.24
C GLY A 193 -19.36 1.47 -11.17
N GLU A 194 -18.51 1.79 -10.17
CA GLU A 194 -17.23 1.12 -10.00
C GLU A 194 -17.32 -0.02 -8.99
N HIS A 195 -17.11 -1.25 -9.49
CA HIS A 195 -17.16 -2.48 -8.69
C HIS A 195 -15.77 -3.06 -8.37
N HIS A 196 -14.69 -2.51 -8.96
CA HIS A 196 -13.31 -2.95 -8.73
C HIS A 196 -12.73 -2.34 -7.44
N GLU A 197 -13.18 -2.84 -6.30
CA GLU A 197 -12.84 -2.27 -4.99
C GLU A 197 -11.47 -2.71 -4.43
N ILE A 198 -10.81 -3.72 -5.02
CA ILE A 198 -9.55 -4.26 -4.48
C ILE A 198 -8.45 -3.19 -4.44
N GLY A 199 -8.34 -2.36 -5.48
CA GLY A 199 -7.40 -1.24 -5.51
C GLY A 199 -7.66 -0.24 -4.37
N THR A 200 -8.93 0.04 -4.08
CA THR A 200 -9.37 0.92 -3.00
C THR A 200 -9.07 0.31 -1.62
N MET A 201 -9.24 -0.99 -1.45
CA MET A 201 -8.87 -1.70 -0.22
C MET A 201 -7.37 -1.70 0.00
N LEU A 202 -6.56 -1.92 -1.04
CA LEU A 202 -5.10 -1.86 -0.98
C LEU A 202 -4.61 -0.45 -0.62
N PHE A 203 -5.18 0.58 -1.23
CA PHE A 203 -4.92 1.97 -0.86
C PHE A 203 -5.27 2.23 0.61
N SER A 204 -6.44 1.79 1.06
CA SER A 204 -6.91 1.95 2.44
C SER A 204 -5.98 1.29 3.46
N LEU A 205 -5.45 0.12 3.12
CA LEU A 205 -4.46 -0.58 3.94
C LEU A 205 -3.15 0.20 4.05
N ALA A 206 -2.62 0.65 2.92
CA ALA A 206 -1.38 1.42 2.88
C ALA A 206 -1.54 2.79 3.58
N ALA A 207 -2.65 3.50 3.36
CA ALA A 207 -2.94 4.75 4.04
C ALA A 207 -3.03 4.56 5.55
N HIS A 208 -3.65 3.47 6.01
CA HIS A 208 -3.68 3.14 7.44
C HIS A 208 -2.26 2.88 7.99
N ASP A 209 -1.39 2.16 7.27
CA ASP A 209 0.00 1.92 7.69
C ASP A 209 0.80 3.23 7.80
N HIS A 210 0.40 4.27 7.06
CA HIS A 210 0.94 5.63 7.16
C HIS A 210 0.24 6.50 8.22
N GLY A 211 -0.59 5.91 9.07
CA GLY A 211 -1.19 6.58 10.23
C GLY A 211 -2.57 7.22 9.99
N PHE A 212 -3.15 7.09 8.80
CA PHE A 212 -4.51 7.55 8.53
C PHE A 212 -5.56 6.61 9.12
N ARG A 213 -6.66 7.18 9.61
CA ARG A 213 -7.85 6.42 10.02
C ARG A 213 -8.78 6.28 8.83
N ILE A 214 -9.30 5.08 8.59
CA ILE A 214 -10.11 4.79 7.41
C ILE A 214 -11.56 4.46 7.80
N VAL A 215 -12.48 5.15 7.15
CA VAL A 215 -13.90 4.78 7.08
C VAL A 215 -14.14 4.28 5.66
N TYR A 216 -14.24 2.97 5.51
CA TYR A 216 -14.38 2.32 4.21
C TYR A 216 -15.86 2.07 3.89
N LEU A 217 -16.35 2.59 2.76
CA LEU A 217 -17.73 2.45 2.30
C LEU A 217 -17.92 1.43 1.16
N GLY A 218 -16.82 0.98 0.52
CA GLY A 218 -16.89 -0.04 -0.52
C GLY A 218 -17.16 0.48 -1.93
N ALA A 219 -17.65 -0.43 -2.77
CA ALA A 219 -17.92 -0.23 -4.19
C ALA A 219 -19.20 0.56 -4.44
N ASP A 220 -19.34 1.10 -5.66
CA ASP A 220 -20.58 1.69 -6.21
C ASP A 220 -21.29 2.70 -5.29
N MET A 221 -20.55 3.68 -4.77
CA MET A 221 -21.10 4.61 -3.78
C MET A 221 -21.64 5.88 -4.43
N PRO A 222 -22.94 6.22 -4.27
CA PRO A 222 -23.51 7.45 -4.79
C PRO A 222 -22.84 8.69 -4.19
N LEU A 223 -22.34 9.61 -5.03
CA LEU A 223 -21.57 10.78 -4.57
C LEU A 223 -22.36 11.68 -3.62
N ARG A 224 -23.67 11.79 -3.80
CA ARG A 224 -24.56 12.63 -2.93
C ARG A 224 -24.56 12.20 -1.46
N GLU A 225 -24.24 10.94 -1.15
CA GLU A 225 -24.23 10.41 0.21
C GLU A 225 -22.92 10.72 0.97
N LEU A 226 -21.85 11.09 0.23
CA LEU A 226 -20.51 11.19 0.81
C LEU A 226 -20.33 12.35 1.78
N VAL A 227 -20.95 13.53 1.50
CA VAL A 227 -20.81 14.70 2.38
C VAL A 227 -21.44 14.45 3.75
N LEU A 228 -22.64 13.87 3.77
CA LEU A 228 -23.33 13.56 5.03
C LEU A 228 -22.58 12.45 5.79
N SER A 229 -22.09 11.44 5.08
CA SER A 229 -21.31 10.34 5.66
C SER A 229 -20.00 10.84 6.27
N ALA A 230 -19.26 11.70 5.56
CA ALA A 230 -18.02 12.30 6.05
C ALA A 230 -18.28 13.15 7.31
N LYS A 231 -19.36 13.94 7.33
CA LYS A 231 -19.77 14.71 8.49
C LYS A 231 -20.09 13.83 9.71
N ARG A 232 -20.90 12.78 9.51
CA ARG A 232 -21.31 11.86 10.59
C ARG A 232 -20.11 11.08 11.15
N ALA A 233 -19.20 10.66 10.28
CA ALA A 233 -18.01 9.94 10.68
C ALA A 233 -16.89 10.86 11.21
N ALA A 234 -17.06 12.18 11.19
CA ALA A 234 -16.05 13.18 11.51
C ALA A 234 -14.74 12.90 10.74
N CYS A 235 -14.84 12.79 9.41
CA CYS A 235 -13.70 12.63 8.52
C CYS A 235 -13.05 13.97 8.16
N ASP A 236 -11.78 13.93 7.78
CA ASP A 236 -10.99 15.09 7.36
C ASP A 236 -10.97 15.24 5.83
N ALA A 237 -11.21 14.16 5.08
CA ALA A 237 -11.26 14.14 3.61
C ALA A 237 -12.20 13.07 3.07
N ILE A 238 -12.58 13.21 1.79
CA ILE A 238 -13.32 12.22 1.00
C ILE A 238 -12.38 11.72 -0.11
N VAL A 239 -12.09 10.43 -0.12
CA VAL A 239 -11.25 9.77 -1.13
C VAL A 239 -12.12 8.83 -1.96
N ILE A 240 -12.12 9.02 -3.28
CA ILE A 240 -12.92 8.25 -4.23
C ILE A 240 -11.99 7.59 -5.23
N SER A 241 -12.09 6.27 -5.38
CA SER A 241 -11.31 5.52 -6.34
C SER A 241 -12.15 5.11 -7.55
N SER A 242 -11.55 5.15 -8.74
CA SER A 242 -12.15 4.62 -9.95
C SER A 242 -11.08 4.12 -10.91
N SER A 243 -11.28 2.89 -11.41
CA SER A 243 -10.40 2.24 -12.39
C SER A 243 -10.97 2.29 -13.81
N ILE A 244 -12.30 2.30 -13.92
CA ILE A 244 -13.04 2.42 -15.18
C ILE A 244 -13.37 3.88 -15.48
N ALA A 245 -13.62 4.19 -16.75
CA ALA A 245 -14.08 5.53 -17.13
C ALA A 245 -15.47 5.79 -16.55
N PRO A 246 -15.63 6.80 -15.66
CA PRO A 246 -16.94 7.10 -15.10
C PRO A 246 -17.89 7.61 -16.18
N HIS A 247 -19.17 7.44 -15.95
CA HIS A 247 -20.17 8.01 -16.86
C HIS A 247 -19.99 9.53 -16.94
N GLN A 248 -20.11 10.11 -18.14
CA GLN A 248 -19.86 11.53 -18.38
C GLN A 248 -20.66 12.46 -17.45
N HIS A 249 -21.89 12.08 -17.08
CA HIS A 249 -22.74 12.81 -16.15
C HIS A 249 -22.09 12.96 -14.75
N ILE A 250 -21.37 11.93 -14.29
CA ILE A 250 -20.71 11.94 -12.98
C ILE A 250 -19.63 13.02 -12.95
N LEU A 251 -18.77 13.07 -13.97
CA LEU A 251 -17.69 14.05 -14.04
C LEU A 251 -18.18 15.48 -14.33
N ALA A 252 -19.27 15.62 -15.11
CA ALA A 252 -19.77 16.91 -15.52
C ALA A 252 -20.67 17.58 -14.48
N HIS A 253 -21.40 16.81 -13.68
CA HIS A 253 -22.43 17.33 -12.79
C HIS A 253 -22.31 16.85 -11.35
N GLU A 254 -22.18 15.54 -11.11
CA GLU A 254 -22.20 15.02 -9.75
C GLU A 254 -20.93 15.36 -8.97
N LEU A 255 -19.75 15.22 -9.58
CA LEU A 255 -18.47 15.53 -8.94
C LEU A 255 -18.34 17.03 -8.60
N PRO A 256 -18.64 17.98 -9.51
CA PRO A 256 -18.69 19.39 -9.16
C PRO A 256 -19.72 19.70 -8.06
N GLY A 257 -20.87 19.04 -8.10
CA GLY A 257 -21.91 19.16 -7.06
C GLY A 257 -21.42 18.70 -5.69
N LEU A 258 -20.71 17.55 -5.64
CA LEU A 258 -20.08 17.05 -4.43
C LEU A 258 -19.05 18.04 -3.87
N VAL A 259 -18.13 18.52 -4.71
CA VAL A 259 -17.09 19.47 -4.29
C VAL A 259 -17.70 20.76 -3.76
N LYS A 260 -18.70 21.32 -4.46
CA LYS A 260 -19.39 22.56 -4.05
C LYS A 260 -20.10 22.42 -2.71
N SER A 261 -20.67 21.24 -2.41
CA SER A 261 -21.41 20.99 -1.16
C SER A 261 -20.50 20.52 -0.02
N SER A 262 -19.25 20.12 -0.34
CA SER A 262 -18.30 19.58 0.63
C SER A 262 -17.42 20.69 1.21
N ARG A 263 -17.25 20.66 2.53
CA ARG A 263 -16.19 21.42 3.21
C ARG A 263 -14.88 20.62 3.32
N TYR A 264 -14.91 19.36 2.92
CA TYR A 264 -13.79 18.44 2.97
C TYR A 264 -13.09 18.40 1.62
N PRO A 265 -11.76 18.29 1.56
CA PRO A 265 -11.07 17.98 0.31
C PRO A 265 -11.66 16.72 -0.34
N VAL A 266 -11.96 16.80 -1.64
CA VAL A 266 -12.40 15.66 -2.45
C VAL A 266 -11.23 15.20 -3.29
N ILE A 267 -10.82 13.96 -3.09
CA ILE A 267 -9.59 13.39 -3.64
C ILE A 267 -9.96 12.20 -4.52
N ILE A 268 -9.47 12.18 -5.76
CA ILE A 268 -9.74 11.12 -6.73
C ILE A 268 -8.46 10.31 -6.98
N GLY A 269 -8.53 9.00 -6.75
CA GLY A 269 -7.47 8.03 -7.05
C GLY A 269 -7.86 7.05 -8.15
N GLY A 270 -6.92 6.17 -8.52
CA GLY A 270 -7.12 5.16 -9.55
C GLY A 270 -6.91 5.70 -10.97
N GLN A 271 -7.18 4.86 -11.99
CA GLN A 271 -6.92 5.20 -13.40
C GLN A 271 -7.68 6.43 -13.88
N THR A 272 -8.87 6.68 -13.35
CA THR A 272 -9.67 7.88 -13.65
C THR A 272 -8.94 9.16 -13.25
N SER A 273 -8.16 9.14 -12.18
CA SER A 273 -7.38 10.32 -11.74
C SER A 273 -6.31 10.74 -12.75
N ILE A 274 -5.86 9.81 -13.61
CA ILE A 274 -4.91 10.08 -14.70
C ILE A 274 -5.68 10.45 -15.97
N ARG A 275 -6.64 9.61 -16.38
CA ARG A 275 -7.37 9.76 -17.64
C ARG A 275 -8.26 11.00 -17.69
N CYS A 276 -8.79 11.43 -16.55
CA CYS A 276 -9.74 12.53 -16.43
C CYS A 276 -9.20 13.68 -15.55
N ALA A 277 -7.86 13.83 -15.44
CA ALA A 277 -7.21 14.79 -14.56
C ALA A 277 -7.75 16.22 -14.73
N ASP A 278 -7.94 16.68 -15.97
CA ASP A 278 -8.46 18.03 -16.27
C ASP A 278 -9.91 18.21 -15.81
N ALA A 279 -10.76 17.19 -15.98
CA ALA A 279 -12.15 17.24 -15.56
C ALA A 279 -12.23 17.26 -14.01
N ILE A 280 -11.42 16.48 -13.33
CA ILE A 280 -11.31 16.43 -11.88
C ILE A 280 -10.86 17.81 -11.34
N LYS A 281 -9.82 18.40 -11.93
CA LYS A 281 -9.33 19.72 -11.57
C LYS A 281 -10.37 20.81 -11.81
N ARG A 282 -11.08 20.79 -12.94
CA ARG A 282 -12.19 21.75 -13.21
C ARG A 282 -13.33 21.61 -12.21
N ALA A 283 -13.60 20.42 -11.71
CA ALA A 283 -14.59 20.18 -10.67
C ALA A 283 -14.13 20.71 -9.28
N GLY A 284 -12.86 21.09 -9.13
CA GLY A 284 -12.26 21.51 -7.86
C GLY A 284 -11.83 20.36 -6.96
N ALA A 285 -11.73 19.13 -7.50
CA ALA A 285 -11.21 17.98 -6.80
C ALA A 285 -9.70 17.75 -7.09
N HIS A 286 -9.05 16.96 -6.25
CA HIS A 286 -7.62 16.67 -6.33
C HIS A 286 -7.36 15.28 -6.92
N ALA A 287 -6.53 15.19 -7.95
CA ALA A 287 -6.11 13.92 -8.55
C ALA A 287 -4.80 13.44 -7.93
N ILE A 288 -4.76 12.20 -7.39
CA ILE A 288 -3.59 11.67 -6.68
C ILE A 288 -2.85 10.54 -7.42
N GLY A 289 -3.36 10.06 -8.55
CA GLY A 289 -2.70 9.05 -9.38
C GLY A 289 -3.04 7.61 -9.00
N THR A 290 -2.18 6.68 -9.42
CA THR A 290 -2.38 5.23 -9.27
C THR A 290 -1.32 4.56 -8.40
N ARG A 291 -0.17 5.19 -8.21
CA ARG A 291 0.92 4.66 -7.37
C ARG A 291 0.61 4.93 -5.90
N ILE A 292 0.40 3.89 -5.12
CA ILE A 292 -0.12 4.01 -3.76
C ILE A 292 0.74 4.93 -2.88
N ARG A 293 2.05 4.77 -2.89
CA ARG A 293 2.95 5.63 -2.08
C ARG A 293 2.92 7.09 -2.49
N GLU A 294 2.96 7.34 -3.80
CA GLU A 294 2.88 8.71 -4.32
C GLU A 294 1.52 9.33 -4.03
N SER A 295 0.46 8.54 -4.15
CA SER A 295 -0.91 8.95 -3.82
C SER A 295 -1.05 9.32 -2.35
N ILE A 296 -0.47 8.54 -1.44
CA ILE A 296 -0.49 8.83 0.00
C ILE A 296 0.28 10.12 0.30
N ARG A 297 1.47 10.30 -0.28
CA ARG A 297 2.26 11.53 -0.11
C ARG A 297 1.50 12.77 -0.59
N ARG A 298 0.91 12.73 -1.79
CA ARG A 298 0.11 13.84 -2.33
C ARG A 298 -1.13 14.13 -1.46
N MET A 299 -1.77 13.09 -0.97
CA MET A 299 -2.91 13.25 -0.06
C MET A 299 -2.48 13.91 1.25
N ASP A 300 -1.34 13.54 1.80
CA ASP A 300 -0.79 14.15 3.01
C ASP A 300 -0.48 15.65 2.81
N GLU A 301 0.11 16.02 1.67
CA GLU A 301 0.32 17.40 1.25
C GLU A 301 -1.02 18.18 1.22
N ILE A 302 -2.06 17.65 0.55
CA ILE A 302 -3.40 18.26 0.45
C ILE A 302 -4.06 18.47 1.83
N LEU A 303 -3.77 17.61 2.79
CA LEU A 303 -4.39 17.67 4.12
C LEU A 303 -3.63 18.57 5.10
N HIS A 304 -2.44 19.03 4.76
CA HIS A 304 -1.61 19.93 5.57
C HIS A 304 -1.56 21.35 5.02
N ASP A 305 -2.03 21.57 3.76
CA ASP A 305 -2.27 22.89 3.18
C ASP A 305 -3.61 23.47 3.69
#